data_bf6140ecc91c3d36528a36468c9761b6
#
_entry.id   bf6140ecc91c3d36528a36468c9761b6
#
_cell.length_a   1.000
_cell.length_b   1.000
_cell.length_c   1.000
_cell.angle_alpha   90.00
_cell.angle_beta   90.00
_cell.angle_gamma   90.00
#
_symmetry.space_group_name_H-M   'P 1'
#
loop_
_entity.id
_entity.type
_entity.pdbx_description
1 polymer ?
#
loop_
_entity_poly.entity_id
_entity_poly.type
_entity_poly.pdbx_seq_one_letter_code
_entity_poly.pdbx_strand_id
1 'polypeptide(L)'
;MSLATIRDPILRDLGLDSGSALVSDVKVRILDYINEAIQEINILGKWSILKSEGTITLVTSQREYSLASDTDVNKIMSNRFYIDGEDAFVHMATSNQAFQEEVIQNDTGVPLVWIPFGKDASQNDRIKIDPLPSTDENGMVLTYWYTRKLTDLSVDSDTTPFQEVVIRHMVKAKYAEYDMDFAKRDREMGLANALLQKLQAQNRGAVRFSPLTRRNYSLSR
;
A
#
# COMPACT_ATOMS: atom_id res chain seq x y z
N MET A 1 1.17 -14.91 -0.46
CA MET A 1 0.84 -16.19 -1.11
C MET A 1 1.18 -16.07 -2.56
N SER A 2 1.74 -17.13 -3.20
CA SER A 2 2.14 -17.05 -4.60
C SER A 2 0.95 -17.17 -5.56
N LEU A 3 1.11 -16.66 -6.80
CA LEU A 3 0.08 -16.77 -7.83
C LEU A 3 -0.27 -18.26 -8.11
N ALA A 4 0.73 -19.13 -8.18
CA ALA A 4 0.50 -20.56 -8.41
C ALA A 4 -0.39 -21.19 -7.34
N THR A 5 -0.18 -20.85 -6.05
CA THR A 5 -0.99 -21.41 -4.94
C THR A 5 -2.44 -20.94 -4.98
N ILE A 6 -2.72 -19.80 -5.61
CA ILE A 6 -4.10 -19.27 -5.78
C ILE A 6 -4.74 -19.86 -7.05
N ARG A 7 -4.04 -19.81 -8.17
CA ARG A 7 -4.55 -20.20 -9.48
C ARG A 7 -4.84 -21.69 -9.61
N ASP A 8 -3.91 -22.56 -9.21
CA ASP A 8 -4.01 -23.98 -9.46
C ASP A 8 -5.20 -24.66 -8.76
N PRO A 9 -5.53 -24.34 -7.50
CA PRO A 9 -6.77 -24.80 -6.88
C PRO A 9 -8.04 -24.31 -7.60
N ILE A 10 -8.06 -23.06 -8.10
CA ILE A 10 -9.18 -22.51 -8.83
C ILE A 10 -9.42 -23.31 -10.13
N LEU A 11 -8.35 -23.55 -10.91
CA LEU A 11 -8.44 -24.35 -12.14
C LEU A 11 -8.96 -25.75 -11.86
N ARG A 12 -8.48 -26.40 -10.80
CA ARG A 12 -8.95 -27.73 -10.38
C ARG A 12 -10.42 -27.73 -10.01
N ASP A 13 -10.86 -26.74 -9.21
CA ASP A 13 -12.26 -26.62 -8.78
C ASP A 13 -13.23 -26.31 -9.95
N LEU A 14 -12.70 -25.75 -11.05
CA LEU A 14 -13.44 -25.51 -12.27
C LEU A 14 -13.41 -26.72 -13.24
N GLY A 15 -12.72 -27.82 -12.87
CA GLY A 15 -12.58 -29.01 -13.72
C GLY A 15 -11.64 -28.79 -14.93
N LEU A 16 -10.78 -27.81 -14.85
CA LEU A 16 -9.84 -27.45 -15.91
C LEU A 16 -8.47 -28.04 -15.60
N ASP A 17 -8.13 -29.12 -16.30
CA ASP A 17 -6.81 -29.77 -16.15
C ASP A 17 -5.69 -28.93 -16.76
N SER A 18 -4.52 -28.95 -16.10
CA SER A 18 -3.38 -28.08 -16.40
C SER A 18 -2.67 -28.35 -17.74
N GLY A 19 -3.14 -29.30 -18.55
CA GLY A 19 -2.43 -29.86 -19.70
C GLY A 19 -2.95 -29.53 -21.10
N SER A 20 -4.12 -28.88 -21.29
CA SER A 20 -4.70 -28.67 -22.60
C SER A 20 -4.49 -27.25 -23.17
N ALA A 21 -4.39 -27.11 -24.50
CA ALA A 21 -4.21 -25.82 -25.19
C ALA A 21 -5.39 -24.84 -24.94
N LEU A 22 -6.62 -25.34 -24.69
CA LEU A 22 -7.78 -24.56 -24.27
C LEU A 22 -7.58 -23.89 -22.91
N VAL A 23 -6.59 -24.34 -22.15
CA VAL A 23 -6.25 -23.84 -20.82
C VAL A 23 -5.50 -22.51 -20.88
N SER A 24 -4.84 -22.14 -22.01
CA SER A 24 -4.09 -20.87 -22.06
C SER A 24 -4.99 -19.67 -21.91
N ASP A 25 -6.07 -19.57 -22.66
CA ASP A 25 -7.00 -18.42 -22.62
C ASP A 25 -7.77 -18.37 -21.29
N VAL A 26 -8.11 -19.55 -20.75
CA VAL A 26 -8.73 -19.63 -19.44
C VAL A 26 -7.75 -19.23 -18.34
N LYS A 27 -6.48 -19.64 -18.43
CA LYS A 27 -5.45 -19.21 -17.47
C LYS A 27 -5.26 -17.69 -17.46
N VAL A 28 -5.21 -17.06 -18.63
CA VAL A 28 -5.13 -15.60 -18.75
C VAL A 28 -6.34 -14.97 -18.08
N ARG A 29 -7.55 -15.41 -18.38
CA ARG A 29 -8.77 -14.89 -17.79
C ARG A 29 -8.82 -15.08 -16.26
N ILE A 30 -8.40 -16.24 -15.77
CA ILE A 30 -8.31 -16.47 -14.32
C ILE A 30 -7.29 -15.54 -13.68
N LEU A 31 -6.16 -15.27 -14.35
CA LEU A 31 -5.18 -14.30 -13.87
C LEU A 31 -5.77 -12.89 -13.79
N ASP A 32 -6.51 -12.46 -14.82
CA ASP A 32 -7.19 -11.17 -14.82
C ASP A 32 -8.18 -11.07 -13.65
N TYR A 33 -9.00 -12.11 -13.45
CA TYR A 33 -9.94 -12.15 -12.32
C TYR A 33 -9.26 -12.18 -10.96
N ILE A 34 -8.09 -12.81 -10.83
CA ILE A 34 -7.28 -12.77 -9.60
C ILE A 34 -6.82 -11.33 -9.33
N ASN A 35 -6.28 -10.65 -10.33
CA ASN A 35 -5.81 -9.28 -10.20
C ASN A 35 -6.97 -8.32 -9.88
N GLU A 36 -8.09 -8.44 -10.57
CA GLU A 36 -9.30 -7.68 -10.27
C GLU A 36 -9.78 -7.91 -8.83
N ALA A 37 -9.84 -9.17 -8.37
CA ALA A 37 -10.24 -9.49 -7.00
C ALA A 37 -9.30 -8.87 -5.97
N ILE A 38 -7.98 -8.89 -6.21
CA ILE A 38 -6.98 -8.25 -5.36
C ILE A 38 -7.21 -6.73 -5.29
N GLN A 39 -7.47 -6.08 -6.42
CA GLN A 39 -7.74 -4.64 -6.46
C GLN A 39 -9.06 -4.30 -5.77
N GLU A 40 -10.11 -5.08 -5.97
CA GLU A 40 -11.38 -4.90 -5.25
C GLU A 40 -11.20 -5.01 -3.73
N ILE A 41 -10.49 -6.04 -3.24
CA ILE A 41 -10.18 -6.18 -1.81
C ILE A 41 -9.41 -4.96 -1.30
N ASN A 42 -8.44 -4.47 -2.08
CA ASN A 42 -7.64 -3.31 -1.71
C ASN A 42 -8.48 -2.04 -1.52
N ILE A 43 -9.49 -1.83 -2.36
CA ILE A 43 -10.39 -0.68 -2.29
C ILE A 43 -11.33 -0.76 -1.08
N LEU A 44 -11.75 -1.97 -0.69
CA LEU A 44 -12.76 -2.20 0.36
C LEU A 44 -12.28 -1.86 1.78
N GLY A 45 -10.99 -1.61 2.01
CA GLY A 45 -10.51 -1.33 3.35
C GLY A 45 -9.12 -0.74 3.47
N LYS A 46 -8.85 -0.18 4.66
CA LYS A 46 -7.51 0.24 5.07
C LYS A 46 -6.81 -0.94 5.74
N TRP A 47 -6.08 -1.72 4.96
CA TRP A 47 -5.46 -2.95 5.43
C TRP A 47 -4.14 -2.69 6.17
N SER A 48 -4.06 -3.12 7.44
CA SER A 48 -2.82 -3.00 8.22
C SER A 48 -1.66 -3.79 7.62
N ILE A 49 -1.94 -4.89 6.94
CA ILE A 49 -0.95 -5.73 6.26
C ILE A 49 -0.25 -5.00 5.07
N LEU A 50 -0.84 -3.92 4.57
CA LEU A 50 -0.24 -3.09 3.52
C LEU A 50 0.60 -1.93 4.06
N LYS A 51 0.60 -1.72 5.37
CA LYS A 51 1.42 -0.68 5.98
C LYS A 51 2.88 -1.08 5.91
N SER A 52 3.70 -0.13 5.52
CA SER A 52 5.15 -0.30 5.43
C SER A 52 5.85 0.97 5.89
N GLU A 53 7.14 0.84 6.11
CA GLU A 53 8.02 1.93 6.45
C GLU A 53 9.04 2.10 5.34
N GLY A 54 9.34 3.33 5.01
CA GLY A 54 10.38 3.70 4.05
C GLY A 54 11.30 4.73 4.66
N THR A 55 12.51 4.79 4.14
CA THR A 55 13.53 5.74 4.57
C THR A 55 14.13 6.49 3.38
N ILE A 56 14.58 7.71 3.63
CA ILE A 56 15.32 8.56 2.68
C ILE A 56 16.52 9.09 3.43
N THR A 57 17.71 8.92 2.87
CA THR A 57 18.92 9.56 3.42
C THR A 57 19.10 10.93 2.80
N LEU A 58 19.20 11.96 3.63
CA LEU A 58 19.44 13.33 3.20
C LEU A 58 20.85 13.49 2.65
N VAL A 59 20.96 14.28 1.59
CA VAL A 59 22.23 14.62 0.95
C VAL A 59 22.33 16.14 0.87
N THR A 60 23.48 16.70 1.23
CA THR A 60 23.74 18.15 1.16
C THR A 60 23.35 18.74 -0.18
N SER A 61 22.60 19.82 -0.16
CA SER A 61 22.14 20.57 -1.35
C SER A 61 21.25 19.77 -2.30
N GLN A 62 20.74 18.60 -1.89
CA GLN A 62 19.77 17.82 -2.68
C GLN A 62 18.36 18.15 -2.22
N ARG A 63 17.48 18.52 -3.15
CA ARG A 63 16.06 18.85 -2.88
C ARG A 63 15.11 17.73 -3.25
N GLU A 64 15.46 16.89 -4.22
CA GLU A 64 14.57 15.90 -4.81
C GLU A 64 14.98 14.50 -4.38
N TYR A 65 14.01 13.71 -3.90
CA TYR A 65 14.22 12.36 -3.45
C TYR A 65 13.18 11.42 -4.02
N SER A 66 13.61 10.24 -4.47
CA SER A 66 12.72 9.16 -4.89
C SER A 66 12.23 8.38 -3.67
N LEU A 67 10.96 8.04 -3.66
CA LEU A 67 10.37 7.14 -2.67
C LEU A 67 10.60 5.68 -3.05
N ALA A 68 10.34 4.76 -2.13
CA ALA A 68 10.36 3.33 -2.43
C ALA A 68 9.38 3.00 -3.56
N SER A 69 9.72 2.02 -4.41
CA SER A 69 8.97 1.70 -5.64
C SER A 69 7.51 1.30 -5.39
N ASP A 70 7.23 0.76 -4.22
CA ASP A 70 5.88 0.37 -3.81
C ASP A 70 5.14 1.47 -3.02
N THR A 71 5.72 2.67 -2.90
CA THR A 71 5.09 3.82 -2.24
C THR A 71 4.16 4.55 -3.21
N ASP A 72 2.95 4.89 -2.72
CA ASP A 72 2.09 5.90 -3.32
C ASP A 72 2.21 7.18 -2.48
N VAL A 73 2.71 8.24 -3.08
CA VAL A 73 2.94 9.51 -2.38
C VAL A 73 1.67 10.05 -1.70
N ASN A 74 0.49 9.75 -2.27
CA ASN A 74 -0.80 10.15 -1.71
C ASN A 74 -1.26 9.27 -0.53
N LYS A 75 -0.55 8.18 -0.26
CA LYS A 75 -0.86 7.23 0.82
C LYS A 75 0.19 7.25 1.95
N ILE A 76 1.00 8.31 2.01
CA ILE A 76 1.89 8.54 3.14
C ILE A 76 1.04 8.89 4.37
N MET A 77 1.26 8.15 5.45
CA MET A 77 0.47 8.30 6.68
C MET A 77 0.75 9.65 7.33
N SER A 78 -0.33 10.34 7.70
CA SER A 78 -0.26 11.67 8.35
C SER A 78 0.40 12.75 7.50
N ASN A 79 0.73 12.49 6.23
CA ASN A 79 1.38 13.43 5.31
C ASN A 79 2.67 14.06 5.90
N ARG A 80 3.48 13.24 6.59
CA ARG A 80 4.71 13.72 7.22
C ARG A 80 5.81 12.67 7.21
N PHE A 81 7.03 13.16 7.24
CA PHE A 81 8.25 12.38 7.47
C PHE A 81 8.78 12.70 8.86
N TYR A 82 9.36 11.72 9.50
CA TYR A 82 10.05 11.86 10.78
C TYR A 82 11.56 11.96 10.53
N ILE A 83 12.24 12.90 11.17
CA ILE A 83 13.71 13.02 11.09
C ILE A 83 14.29 12.25 12.26
N ASP A 84 14.98 11.17 11.97
CA ASP A 84 15.62 10.36 12.99
C ASP A 84 16.71 11.17 13.71
N GLY A 85 16.60 11.23 15.03
CA GLY A 85 17.56 11.93 15.90
C GLY A 85 17.20 13.38 16.27
N GLU A 86 16.27 14.03 15.55
CA GLU A 86 15.90 15.44 15.81
C GLU A 86 14.52 15.60 16.48
N ASP A 87 13.76 14.51 16.70
CA ASP A 87 12.36 14.55 17.18
C ASP A 87 11.47 15.51 16.37
N ALA A 88 11.80 15.71 15.09
CA ALA A 88 11.17 16.67 14.22
C ALA A 88 10.39 15.99 13.09
N PHE A 89 9.39 16.70 12.55
CA PHE A 89 8.61 16.23 11.43
C PHE A 89 8.69 17.20 10.25
N VAL A 90 8.86 16.65 9.06
CA VAL A 90 8.71 17.37 7.79
C VAL A 90 7.26 17.22 7.34
N HIS A 91 6.53 18.31 7.26
CA HIS A 91 5.10 18.31 6.95
C HIS A 91 4.85 18.54 5.47
N MET A 92 3.75 17.99 4.96
CA MET A 92 3.32 18.32 3.59
C MET A 92 2.89 19.78 3.54
N ALA A 93 3.42 20.55 2.58
CA ALA A 93 3.02 21.93 2.35
C ALA A 93 1.53 22.00 1.96
N THR A 94 0.85 23.04 2.40
CA THR A 94 -0.59 23.23 2.17
C THR A 94 -0.94 23.52 0.72
N SER A 95 0.00 24.08 -0.04
CA SER A 95 -0.12 24.31 -1.47
C SER A 95 1.25 24.34 -2.15
N ASN A 96 1.26 24.10 -3.46
CA ASN A 96 2.47 24.27 -4.27
C ASN A 96 2.96 25.71 -4.29
N GLN A 97 2.06 26.68 -4.19
CA GLN A 97 2.42 28.09 -4.15
C GLN A 97 3.17 28.42 -2.86
N ALA A 98 2.67 28.00 -1.70
CA ALA A 98 3.35 28.19 -0.42
C ALA A 98 4.76 27.59 -0.44
N PHE A 99 4.90 26.37 -0.99
CA PHE A 99 6.20 25.73 -1.15
C PHE A 99 7.15 26.54 -2.07
N GLN A 100 6.63 27.06 -3.18
CA GLN A 100 7.44 27.86 -4.12
C GLN A 100 7.91 29.19 -3.50
N GLU A 101 7.08 29.82 -2.68
CA GLU A 101 7.43 31.03 -1.97
C GLU A 101 8.57 30.80 -0.95
N GLU A 102 8.53 29.68 -0.24
CA GLU A 102 9.61 29.26 0.67
C GLU A 102 10.90 28.91 -0.10
N VAL A 103 10.79 28.16 -1.20
CA VAL A 103 11.92 27.75 -2.05
C VAL A 103 12.70 28.92 -2.65
N ILE A 104 12.05 30.06 -2.91
CA ILE A 104 12.72 31.25 -3.46
C ILE A 104 13.80 31.80 -2.49
N GLN A 105 13.68 31.55 -1.22
CA GLN A 105 14.65 32.03 -0.22
C GLN A 105 15.96 31.27 -0.23
N ASN A 106 16.04 30.10 -0.87
CA ASN A 106 17.21 29.22 -0.94
C ASN A 106 17.87 28.92 0.43
N ASP A 107 17.05 28.86 1.47
CA ASP A 107 17.52 28.55 2.81
C ASP A 107 18.06 27.13 2.88
N THR A 108 19.08 26.95 3.70
CA THR A 108 19.68 25.65 4.01
C THR A 108 19.48 25.30 5.47
N GLY A 109 19.26 24.03 5.77
CA GLY A 109 19.08 23.54 7.14
C GLY A 109 18.17 22.32 7.21
N VAL A 110 17.62 22.07 8.39
CA VAL A 110 16.69 20.97 8.64
C VAL A 110 15.41 21.13 7.79
N PRO A 111 15.04 20.17 6.95
CA PRO A 111 13.82 20.25 6.17
C PRO A 111 12.57 20.35 7.06
N LEU A 112 11.65 21.25 6.73
CA LEU A 112 10.42 21.49 7.47
C LEU A 112 9.17 21.11 6.66
N VAL A 113 9.26 21.26 5.34
CA VAL A 113 8.12 21.00 4.44
C VAL A 113 8.53 20.12 3.26
N TRP A 114 7.54 19.45 2.70
CA TRP A 114 7.70 18.65 1.48
C TRP A 114 6.48 18.75 0.56
N ILE A 115 6.67 18.46 -0.72
CA ILE A 115 5.58 18.31 -1.70
C ILE A 115 5.82 17.11 -2.62
N PRO A 116 4.76 16.50 -3.17
CA PRO A 116 4.87 15.57 -4.29
C PRO A 116 5.49 16.27 -5.52
N PHE A 117 6.42 15.56 -6.20
CA PHE A 117 7.10 16.13 -7.37
C PHE A 117 7.31 15.10 -8.50
N GLY A 118 6.24 14.66 -9.10
CA GLY A 118 6.27 13.77 -10.26
C GLY A 118 6.90 12.40 -9.97
N LYS A 119 7.56 11.83 -10.99
CA LYS A 119 8.18 10.50 -10.92
C LYS A 119 9.63 10.54 -11.41
N ASP A 120 10.43 9.57 -10.96
CA ASP A 120 11.77 9.34 -11.46
C ASP A 120 11.78 8.51 -12.77
N ALA A 121 12.97 8.24 -13.31
CA ALA A 121 13.13 7.41 -14.51
C ALA A 121 12.61 5.98 -14.34
N SER A 122 12.56 5.47 -13.11
CA SER A 122 12.05 4.15 -12.75
C SER A 122 10.55 4.16 -12.41
N GLN A 123 9.85 5.28 -12.65
CA GLN A 123 8.44 5.50 -12.34
C GLN A 123 8.10 5.52 -10.83
N ASN A 124 9.10 5.65 -9.95
CA ASN A 124 8.87 5.85 -8.53
C ASN A 124 8.40 7.27 -8.26
N ASP A 125 7.50 7.44 -7.32
CA ASP A 125 7.06 8.76 -6.90
C ASP A 125 8.23 9.53 -6.25
N ARG A 126 8.31 10.85 -6.52
CA ARG A 126 9.31 11.73 -5.93
C ARG A 126 8.69 12.80 -5.08
N ILE A 127 9.50 13.30 -4.16
CA ILE A 127 9.18 14.46 -3.34
C ILE A 127 10.25 15.52 -3.50
N LYS A 128 9.87 16.77 -3.25
CA LYS A 128 10.78 17.87 -2.96
C LYS A 128 10.66 18.27 -1.51
N ILE A 129 11.78 18.63 -0.89
CA ILE A 129 11.84 19.12 0.48
C ILE A 129 12.40 20.54 0.52
N ASP A 130 12.06 21.26 1.56
CA ASP A 130 12.57 22.61 1.86
C ASP A 130 12.61 22.84 3.38
N PRO A 131 13.64 23.52 3.94
CA PRO A 131 14.89 23.97 3.33
C PRO A 131 15.75 22.86 2.72
N LEU A 132 16.77 23.26 1.94
CA LEU A 132 17.79 22.35 1.43
C LEU A 132 18.64 21.82 2.59
N PRO A 133 18.93 20.51 2.67
CA PRO A 133 19.87 19.99 3.65
C PRO A 133 21.24 20.66 3.54
N SER A 134 21.77 21.15 4.67
CA SER A 134 23.13 21.64 4.77
C SER A 134 24.12 20.48 4.98
N THR A 135 25.36 20.80 5.29
CA THR A 135 26.36 19.79 5.66
C THR A 135 26.03 19.08 6.98
N ASP A 136 25.32 19.75 7.88
CA ASP A 136 24.97 19.21 9.19
C ASP A 136 23.86 18.17 9.10
N GLU A 137 22.94 18.31 8.14
CA GLU A 137 21.87 17.34 7.89
C GLU A 137 22.29 16.21 6.93
N ASN A 138 23.51 16.26 6.38
CA ASN A 138 23.99 15.23 5.47
C ASN A 138 24.07 13.86 6.15
N GLY A 139 23.40 12.88 5.59
CA GLY A 139 23.34 11.52 6.16
C GLY A 139 22.21 11.31 7.17
N MET A 140 21.48 12.34 7.59
CA MET A 140 20.27 12.18 8.39
C MET A 140 19.23 11.36 7.62
N VAL A 141 18.38 10.63 8.34
CA VAL A 141 17.39 9.76 7.76
C VAL A 141 15.99 10.33 7.98
N LEU A 142 15.25 10.46 6.89
CA LEU A 142 13.81 10.71 6.93
C LEU A 142 13.08 9.39 6.89
N THR A 143 12.33 9.07 7.94
CA THR A 143 11.48 7.88 8.01
C THR A 143 10.02 8.26 7.73
N TYR A 144 9.33 7.44 6.93
CA TYR A 144 7.92 7.64 6.63
C TYR A 144 7.17 6.32 6.61
N TRP A 145 5.90 6.37 7.00
CA TRP A 145 4.99 5.23 6.95
C TRP A 145 3.98 5.42 5.84
N TYR A 146 3.72 4.38 5.08
CA TYR A 146 2.85 4.44 3.92
C TYR A 146 2.04 3.16 3.75
N THR A 147 1.02 3.22 2.88
CA THR A 147 0.32 2.03 2.41
C THR A 147 0.89 1.64 1.07
N ARG A 148 1.43 0.41 0.97
CA ARG A 148 2.05 -0.11 -0.25
C ARG A 148 1.08 -0.13 -1.42
N LYS A 149 1.59 0.21 -2.61
CA LYS A 149 0.93 -0.13 -3.88
C LYS A 149 0.90 -1.64 -4.04
N LEU A 150 -0.20 -2.14 -4.57
CA LEU A 150 -0.27 -3.52 -5.03
C LEU A 150 0.01 -3.53 -6.53
N THR A 151 0.91 -4.39 -6.94
CA THR A 151 1.18 -4.68 -8.35
C THR A 151 0.38 -5.89 -8.77
N ASP A 152 -0.03 -5.93 -10.04
CA ASP A 152 -0.68 -7.09 -10.60
C ASP A 152 0.28 -8.29 -10.62
N LEU A 153 -0.26 -9.46 -10.33
CA LEU A 153 0.50 -10.71 -10.39
C LEU A 153 0.65 -11.10 -11.87
N SER A 154 1.83 -11.53 -12.27
CA SER A 154 2.14 -11.89 -13.66
C SER A 154 2.83 -13.24 -13.79
N VAL A 155 3.70 -13.59 -12.85
CA VAL A 155 4.44 -14.84 -12.83
C VAL A 155 4.11 -15.65 -11.58
N ASP A 156 4.30 -16.96 -11.66
CA ASP A 156 3.90 -17.92 -10.63
C ASP A 156 4.51 -17.66 -9.24
N SER A 157 5.65 -17.00 -9.19
CA SER A 157 6.33 -16.59 -7.94
C SER A 157 5.78 -15.30 -7.33
N ASP A 158 5.02 -14.50 -8.07
CA ASP A 158 4.44 -13.25 -7.58
C ASP A 158 3.53 -13.53 -6.39
N THR A 159 3.56 -12.65 -5.40
CA THR A 159 2.86 -12.87 -4.14
C THR A 159 1.88 -11.75 -3.81
N THR A 160 0.76 -12.12 -3.20
CA THR A 160 -0.19 -11.17 -2.62
C THR A 160 -0.24 -11.32 -1.10
N PRO A 161 -0.45 -10.22 -0.36
CA PRO A 161 -0.63 -10.26 1.09
C PRO A 161 -2.02 -10.77 1.52
N PHE A 162 -2.99 -10.81 0.62
CA PHE A 162 -4.35 -11.20 0.93
C PHE A 162 -4.54 -12.71 1.03
N GLN A 163 -5.58 -13.13 1.74
CA GLN A 163 -5.87 -14.55 1.94
C GLN A 163 -6.40 -15.20 0.66
N GLU A 164 -5.80 -16.33 0.30
CA GLU A 164 -6.18 -17.13 -0.88
C GLU A 164 -7.67 -17.45 -0.94
N VAL A 165 -8.24 -17.84 0.18
CA VAL A 165 -9.65 -18.31 0.22
C VAL A 165 -10.62 -17.22 -0.23
N VAL A 166 -10.38 -15.96 0.13
CA VAL A 166 -11.22 -14.84 -0.30
C VAL A 166 -11.09 -14.61 -1.81
N ILE A 167 -9.85 -14.53 -2.30
CA ILE A 167 -9.58 -14.34 -3.73
C ILE A 167 -10.21 -15.48 -4.53
N ARG A 168 -10.07 -16.73 -4.07
CA ARG A 168 -10.64 -17.91 -4.71
C ARG A 168 -12.16 -17.83 -4.86
N HIS A 169 -12.90 -17.44 -3.83
CA HIS A 169 -14.35 -17.28 -3.92
C HIS A 169 -14.74 -16.13 -4.85
N MET A 170 -14.04 -15.01 -4.83
CA MET A 170 -14.30 -13.90 -5.75
C MET A 170 -14.05 -14.30 -7.22
N VAL A 171 -12.96 -14.99 -7.49
CA VAL A 171 -12.64 -15.48 -8.85
C VAL A 171 -13.68 -16.49 -9.33
N LYS A 172 -14.11 -17.42 -8.47
CA LYS A 172 -15.18 -18.38 -8.81
C LYS A 172 -16.50 -17.68 -9.10
N ALA A 173 -16.83 -16.62 -8.38
CA ALA A 173 -18.02 -15.83 -8.64
C ALA A 173 -17.94 -15.14 -10.02
N LYS A 174 -16.79 -14.49 -10.33
CA LYS A 174 -16.58 -13.86 -11.64
C LYS A 174 -16.62 -14.88 -12.79
N TYR A 175 -16.05 -16.05 -12.59
CA TYR A 175 -16.09 -17.12 -13.59
C TYR A 175 -17.53 -17.67 -13.78
N ALA A 176 -18.28 -17.86 -12.69
CA ALA A 176 -19.67 -18.28 -12.75
C ALA A 176 -20.57 -17.23 -13.45
N GLU A 177 -20.28 -15.95 -13.27
CA GLU A 177 -20.95 -14.87 -14.01
C GLU A 177 -20.65 -14.93 -15.51
N TYR A 178 -19.41 -15.21 -15.89
CA TYR A 178 -19.03 -15.45 -17.28
C TYR A 178 -19.77 -16.65 -17.88
N ASP A 179 -19.92 -17.74 -17.13
CA ASP A 179 -20.67 -18.94 -17.52
C ASP A 179 -22.19 -18.79 -17.41
N MET A 180 -22.68 -17.59 -17.04
CA MET A 180 -24.11 -17.28 -16.79
C MET A 180 -24.77 -18.12 -15.68
N ASP A 181 -23.98 -18.72 -14.79
CA ASP A 181 -24.47 -19.44 -13.60
C ASP A 181 -24.61 -18.46 -12.41
N PHE A 182 -25.69 -17.70 -12.42
CA PHE A 182 -25.94 -16.66 -11.41
C PHE A 182 -26.18 -17.24 -10.01
N ALA A 183 -26.71 -18.44 -9.88
CA ALA A 183 -26.90 -19.08 -8.58
C ALA A 183 -25.57 -19.43 -7.92
N LYS A 184 -24.61 -19.94 -8.70
CA LYS A 184 -23.25 -20.22 -8.24
C LYS A 184 -22.50 -18.93 -7.93
N ARG A 185 -22.63 -17.89 -8.79
CA ARG A 185 -22.05 -16.55 -8.56
C ARG A 185 -22.48 -15.99 -7.22
N ASP A 186 -23.80 -15.95 -6.95
CA ASP A 186 -24.34 -15.36 -5.73
C ASP A 186 -23.90 -16.10 -4.48
N ARG A 187 -23.82 -17.44 -4.53
CA ARG A 187 -23.27 -18.27 -3.46
C ARG A 187 -21.81 -17.96 -3.19
N GLU A 188 -20.96 -17.96 -4.21
CA GLU A 188 -19.53 -17.73 -4.07
C GLU A 188 -19.25 -16.29 -3.60
N MET A 189 -19.98 -15.30 -4.12
CA MET A 189 -19.88 -13.91 -3.68
C MET A 189 -20.33 -13.74 -2.22
N GLY A 190 -21.38 -14.44 -1.81
CA GLY A 190 -21.84 -14.47 -0.41
C GLY A 190 -20.75 -14.98 0.54
N LEU A 191 -20.05 -16.06 0.16
CA LEU A 191 -18.92 -16.61 0.93
C LEU A 191 -17.74 -15.62 0.98
N ALA A 192 -17.38 -15.02 -0.15
CA ALA A 192 -16.32 -14.01 -0.21
C ALA A 192 -16.63 -12.83 0.72
N ASN A 193 -17.85 -12.29 0.66
CA ASN A 193 -18.28 -11.16 1.50
C ASN A 193 -18.24 -11.48 3.00
N ALA A 194 -18.70 -12.68 3.40
CA ALA A 194 -18.63 -13.11 4.79
C ALA A 194 -17.18 -13.19 5.31
N LEU A 195 -16.26 -13.71 4.49
CA LEU A 195 -14.84 -13.76 4.81
C LEU A 195 -14.22 -12.36 4.87
N LEU A 196 -14.55 -11.48 3.93
CA LEU A 196 -14.06 -10.08 3.91
C LEU A 196 -14.51 -9.32 5.15
N GLN A 197 -15.77 -9.46 5.57
CA GLN A 197 -16.27 -8.85 6.80
C GLN A 197 -15.47 -9.34 8.03
N LYS A 198 -15.19 -10.65 8.10
CA LYS A 198 -14.36 -11.23 9.17
C LYS A 198 -12.94 -10.65 9.16
N LEU A 199 -12.32 -10.54 8.00
CA LEU A 199 -10.98 -9.95 7.86
C LEU A 199 -10.97 -8.47 8.23
N GLN A 200 -11.98 -7.70 7.81
CA GLN A 200 -12.11 -6.30 8.19
C GLN A 200 -12.31 -6.13 9.70
N ALA A 201 -13.08 -7.00 10.33
CA ALA A 201 -13.26 -7.00 11.78
C ALA A 201 -11.95 -7.30 12.51
N GLN A 202 -11.16 -8.28 12.04
CA GLN A 202 -9.84 -8.59 12.56
C GLN A 202 -8.86 -7.43 12.36
N ASN A 203 -8.86 -6.80 11.19
CA ASN A 203 -8.03 -5.66 10.87
C ASN A 203 -8.33 -4.44 11.76
N ARG A 204 -9.62 -4.20 12.10
CA ARG A 204 -10.04 -3.14 13.04
C ARG A 204 -9.67 -3.49 14.49
N GLY A 205 -9.70 -4.76 14.87
CA GLY A 205 -9.34 -5.23 16.22
C GLY A 205 -7.86 -5.05 16.54
N ALA A 206 -6.99 -5.02 15.54
CA ALA A 206 -5.55 -4.74 15.71
C ALA A 206 -5.26 -3.31 16.18
N VAL A 207 -6.25 -2.42 16.13
CA VAL A 207 -6.19 -1.02 16.66
C VAL A 207 -6.93 -0.93 18.00
N ARG A 208 -6.84 -1.93 18.86
CA ARG A 208 -7.16 -1.73 20.28
C ARG A 208 -6.04 -0.89 20.88
N PHE A 209 -6.23 0.42 20.91
CA PHE A 209 -5.52 1.25 21.87
C PHE A 209 -5.77 0.63 23.23
N SER A 210 -4.73 0.09 23.88
CA SER A 210 -4.73 -0.09 25.31
C SER A 210 -5.17 1.26 25.91
N PRO A 211 -6.21 1.32 26.75
CA PRO A 211 -6.52 2.56 27.39
C PRO A 211 -5.26 2.99 28.12
N LEU A 212 -4.73 4.14 27.74
CA LEU A 212 -3.66 4.81 28.48
C LEU A 212 -4.14 4.83 29.93
N THR A 213 -3.54 4.01 30.76
CA THR A 213 -3.70 4.09 32.21
C THR A 213 -3.41 5.54 32.56
N ARG A 214 -4.44 6.30 32.94
CA ARG A 214 -4.29 7.63 33.50
C ARG A 214 -3.29 7.51 34.63
N ARG A 215 -2.05 7.93 34.40
CA ARG A 215 -1.13 8.23 35.49
C ARG A 215 -1.77 9.37 36.24
N ASN A 216 -2.35 9.06 37.41
CA ASN A 216 -2.73 10.04 38.38
C ASN A 216 -1.46 10.77 38.78
N TYR A 217 -1.25 11.95 38.25
CA TYR A 217 -0.34 12.90 38.85
C TYR A 217 -1.03 13.38 40.15
N SER A 218 -0.68 12.78 41.27
CA SER A 218 -0.97 13.37 42.59
C SER A 218 -0.10 14.61 42.68
N LEU A 219 -0.75 15.78 42.57
CA LEU A 219 -0.18 17.04 43.01
C LEU A 219 -0.05 16.95 44.55
N SER A 220 1.18 16.66 45.00
CA SER A 220 1.53 16.90 46.40
C SER A 220 1.61 18.41 46.60
N ARG A 221 0.78 18.88 47.50
CA ARG A 221 0.88 20.25 48.06
C ARG A 221 2.15 20.41 48.88
#